data_8ffda2eff11426d10b52bab75c95cb93
#
_entry.id   8ffda2eff11426d10b52bab75c95cb93
#
_cell.length_a   1.000
_cell.length_b   1.000
_cell.length_c   1.000
_cell.angle_alpha   90.00
_cell.angle_beta   90.00
_cell.angle_gamma   90.00
#
_symmetry.space_group_name_H-M   'P 1'
#
loop_
_entity.id
_entity.type
_entity.pdbx_description
1 polymer ?
#
loop_
_entity_poly.entity_id
_entity_poly.type
_entity_poly.pdbx_seq_one_letter_code
_entity_poly.pdbx_strand_id
1 'polypeptide(L)'
;PGYSTYQLKACNVVRYGERMLKTTLGGTGLAISSKCEHLQETVDFCQYAASETIQKTIFFDAGGQPGYRTAWLDPAVNRRSNGFFADTLETMEQASMRPRYNGYMQLQDNGGTVLREYLMTGRDLTGTLERLNTLYRKSRGLQG
;
A
#
# COMPACT_ATOMS: atom_id res chain seq x y z
N PRO A 1 11.72 -11.17 9.39
CA PRO A 1 12.57 -12.35 9.46
C PRO A 1 12.31 -13.23 10.66
N GLY A 2 11.64 -12.76 11.74
CA GLY A 2 11.43 -13.55 12.97
C GLY A 2 10.28 -14.57 12.93
N TYR A 3 9.53 -14.66 11.85
CA TYR A 3 8.31 -15.48 11.79
C TYR A 3 8.42 -16.70 10.87
N SER A 4 9.53 -16.87 10.19
CA SER A 4 9.69 -17.96 9.23
C SER A 4 10.92 -18.81 9.52
N THR A 5 10.76 -20.13 9.44
CA THR A 5 11.86 -21.09 9.48
C THR A 5 12.73 -21.02 8.23
N TYR A 6 12.17 -20.50 7.13
CA TYR A 6 12.84 -20.36 5.85
C TYR A 6 13.09 -18.90 5.51
N GLN A 7 14.22 -18.63 4.86
CA GLN A 7 14.50 -17.33 4.32
C GLN A 7 13.57 -17.04 3.14
N LEU A 8 12.70 -16.03 3.29
CA LEU A 8 11.81 -15.61 2.23
C LEU A 8 12.56 -14.72 1.24
N LYS A 9 12.34 -14.95 -0.04
CA LYS A 9 12.76 -14.05 -1.11
C LYS A 9 11.56 -13.26 -1.62
N ALA A 10 11.66 -11.94 -1.57
CA ALA A 10 10.66 -11.07 -2.17
C ALA A 10 10.89 -10.95 -3.68
N CYS A 11 9.85 -10.61 -4.41
CA CYS A 11 9.90 -10.34 -5.84
C CYS A 11 8.81 -9.36 -6.22
N ASN A 12 8.90 -8.79 -7.42
CA ASN A 12 7.82 -7.98 -7.99
C ASN A 12 6.53 -8.81 -8.15
N VAL A 13 5.38 -8.12 -8.20
CA VAL A 13 4.10 -8.76 -8.47
C VAL A 13 4.10 -9.46 -9.82
N VAL A 14 3.20 -10.44 -9.95
CA VAL A 14 3.08 -11.24 -11.16
C VAL A 14 2.74 -10.40 -12.39
N ARG A 15 3.17 -10.87 -13.55
CA ARG A 15 2.83 -10.31 -14.85
C ARG A 15 1.73 -11.13 -15.50
N TYR A 16 0.90 -10.45 -16.28
CA TYR A 16 -0.05 -11.07 -17.18
C TYR A 16 0.26 -10.60 -18.60
N GLY A 17 0.84 -11.46 -19.40
CA GLY A 17 1.47 -11.07 -20.68
C GLY A 17 2.58 -10.03 -20.44
N GLU A 18 2.56 -8.97 -21.23
CA GLU A 18 3.54 -7.86 -21.11
C GLU A 18 3.24 -6.89 -19.96
N ARG A 19 2.10 -7.03 -19.28
CA ARG A 19 1.66 -6.11 -18.23
C ARG A 19 1.96 -6.67 -16.85
N MET A 20 2.65 -5.88 -16.04
CA MET A 20 2.77 -6.14 -14.60
C MET A 20 1.45 -5.75 -13.91
N LEU A 21 0.94 -6.61 -13.03
CA LEU A 21 -0.21 -6.27 -12.20
C LEU A 21 0.17 -5.14 -11.24
N LYS A 22 -0.81 -4.34 -10.85
CA LYS A 22 -0.59 -3.23 -9.92
C LYS A 22 -1.12 -3.58 -8.55
N THR A 23 -0.35 -3.20 -7.54
CA THR A 23 -0.78 -3.27 -6.14
C THR A 23 -1.37 -1.93 -5.69
N THR A 24 -2.03 -1.94 -4.56
CA THR A 24 -2.43 -0.71 -3.89
C THR A 24 -1.26 -0.17 -3.08
N LEU A 25 -0.91 1.09 -3.30
CA LEU A 25 0.04 1.81 -2.46
C LEU A 25 -0.58 2.02 -1.08
N GLY A 26 0.04 1.44 -0.06
CA GLY A 26 -0.25 1.68 1.34
C GLY A 26 0.75 2.65 1.94
N GLY A 27 0.51 3.06 3.18
CA GLY A 27 1.42 3.94 3.91
C GLY A 27 0.92 4.20 5.31
N THR A 28 1.83 4.69 6.15
CA THR A 28 1.54 5.16 7.51
C THR A 28 1.97 6.62 7.61
N GLY A 29 1.17 7.44 8.23
CA GLY A 29 1.46 8.85 8.47
C GLY A 29 1.57 9.16 9.95
N LEU A 30 2.33 10.21 10.28
CA LEU A 30 2.31 10.85 11.58
C LEU A 30 1.27 11.96 11.56
N ALA A 31 0.46 12.05 12.60
CA ALA A 31 -0.50 13.13 12.78
C ALA A 31 -0.29 13.81 14.13
N ILE A 32 -0.43 15.12 14.16
CA ILE A 32 -0.32 15.91 15.39
C ILE A 32 -1.73 16.26 15.86
N SER A 33 -2.00 16.01 17.14
CA SER A 33 -3.27 16.39 17.74
C SER A 33 -3.48 17.91 17.70
N SER A 34 -4.68 18.35 17.39
CA SER A 34 -5.06 19.78 17.49
C SER A 34 -5.03 20.32 18.92
N LYS A 35 -4.91 19.44 19.92
CA LYS A 35 -4.77 19.77 21.34
C LYS A 35 -3.32 19.66 21.84
N CYS A 36 -2.36 19.56 20.92
CA CYS A 36 -0.94 19.49 21.30
C CYS A 36 -0.48 20.82 21.88
N GLU A 37 0.02 20.80 23.11
CA GLU A 37 0.53 21.99 23.82
C GLU A 37 1.99 22.31 23.44
N HIS A 38 2.73 21.33 22.88
CA HIS A 38 4.14 21.43 22.45
C HIS A 38 4.22 21.25 20.93
N LEU A 39 3.57 22.18 20.20
CA LEU A 39 3.40 22.00 18.76
C LEU A 39 4.74 21.99 17.99
N GLN A 40 5.66 22.91 18.34
CA GLN A 40 6.93 23.01 17.61
C GLN A 40 7.80 21.79 17.81
N GLU A 41 7.95 21.34 19.03
CA GLU A 41 8.72 20.14 19.38
C GLU A 41 8.14 18.88 18.72
N THR A 42 6.82 18.82 18.63
CA THR A 42 6.13 17.69 17.98
C THR A 42 6.33 17.73 16.46
N VAL A 43 6.31 18.91 15.85
CA VAL A 43 6.63 19.08 14.43
C VAL A 43 8.07 18.67 14.15
N ASP A 44 9.01 19.14 14.96
CA ASP A 44 10.43 18.81 14.84
C ASP A 44 10.66 17.30 14.98
N PHE A 45 9.99 16.65 15.92
CA PHE A 45 10.02 15.18 16.06
C PHE A 45 9.46 14.48 14.82
N CYS A 46 8.32 14.93 14.28
CA CYS A 46 7.75 14.35 13.05
C CYS A 46 8.68 14.49 11.85
N GLN A 47 9.31 15.67 11.70
CA GLN A 47 10.30 15.91 10.64
C GLN A 47 11.55 15.05 10.82
N TYR A 48 12.05 14.92 12.04
CA TYR A 48 13.16 14.03 12.38
C TYR A 48 12.82 12.58 12.03
N ALA A 49 11.70 12.06 12.51
CA ALA A 49 11.26 10.68 12.26
C ALA A 49 11.03 10.38 10.76
N ALA A 50 10.56 11.37 10.01
CA ALA A 50 10.35 11.28 8.58
C ALA A 50 11.60 11.60 7.74
N SER A 51 12.72 12.00 8.35
CA SER A 51 13.94 12.36 7.61
C SER A 51 14.59 11.16 6.94
N GLU A 52 15.27 11.40 5.82
CA GLU A 52 15.94 10.34 5.05
C GLU A 52 16.94 9.55 5.90
N THR A 53 17.73 10.23 6.73
CA THR A 53 18.72 9.60 7.59
C THR A 53 18.06 8.63 8.57
N ILE A 54 17.04 9.07 9.27
CA ILE A 54 16.33 8.24 10.26
C ILE A 54 15.62 7.07 9.58
N GLN A 55 15.01 7.29 8.42
CA GLN A 55 14.35 6.25 7.65
C GLN A 55 15.32 5.16 7.19
N LYS A 56 16.57 5.50 6.85
CA LYS A 56 17.61 4.54 6.46
C LYS A 56 18.28 3.81 7.63
N THR A 57 18.18 4.36 8.84
CA THR A 57 18.91 3.87 10.02
C THR A 57 17.95 3.42 11.11
N ILE A 58 17.65 4.25 12.07
CA ILE A 58 16.87 3.91 13.28
C ILE A 58 15.51 3.30 12.93
N PHE A 59 14.77 3.91 11.99
CA PHE A 59 13.45 3.43 11.60
C PHE A 59 13.51 2.06 10.95
N PHE A 60 14.45 1.87 10.02
CA PHE A 60 14.68 0.56 9.39
C PHE A 60 15.18 -0.48 10.40
N ASP A 61 16.09 -0.11 11.30
CA ASP A 61 16.65 -0.99 12.32
C ASP A 61 15.58 -1.47 13.31
N ALA A 62 14.60 -0.63 13.59
CA ALA A 62 13.42 -0.98 14.38
C ALA A 62 12.38 -1.85 13.61
N GLY A 63 12.67 -2.25 12.37
CA GLY A 63 11.78 -3.06 11.53
C GLY A 63 10.77 -2.26 10.71
N GLY A 64 10.92 -0.93 10.65
CA GLY A 64 10.08 -0.08 9.82
C GLY A 64 10.38 -0.20 8.32
N GLN A 65 9.37 0.01 7.50
CA GLN A 65 9.54 0.10 6.06
C GLN A 65 9.79 1.56 5.66
N PRO A 66 11.00 1.92 5.17
CA PRO A 66 11.31 3.30 4.84
C PRO A 66 10.38 3.90 3.79
N GLY A 67 10.01 5.17 3.96
CA GLY A 67 9.22 5.93 2.99
C GLY A 67 10.06 6.61 1.89
N TYR A 68 11.38 6.61 2.01
CA TYR A 68 12.28 7.26 1.06
C TYR A 68 12.79 6.30 -0.01
N ARG A 69 12.67 6.68 -1.27
CA ARG A 69 13.20 5.91 -2.41
C ARG A 69 14.71 5.64 -2.30
N THR A 70 15.47 6.61 -1.78
CA THR A 70 16.92 6.45 -1.59
C THR A 70 17.26 5.35 -0.57
N ALA A 71 16.39 5.11 0.42
CA ALA A 71 16.54 3.96 1.33
C ALA A 71 16.29 2.63 0.62
N TRP A 72 15.34 2.58 -0.32
CA TRP A 72 15.06 1.39 -1.12
C TRP A 72 16.20 1.02 -2.06
N LEU A 73 16.98 2.01 -2.50
CA LEU A 73 18.16 1.83 -3.35
C LEU A 73 19.45 1.63 -2.56
N ASP A 74 19.44 1.84 -1.25
CA ASP A 74 20.62 1.79 -0.41
C ASP A 74 21.18 0.36 -0.32
N PRO A 75 22.47 0.12 -0.68
CA PRO A 75 23.05 -1.22 -0.64
C PRO A 75 23.11 -1.83 0.77
N ALA A 76 23.29 -1.01 1.82
CA ALA A 76 23.37 -1.51 3.19
C ALA A 76 21.98 -1.93 3.68
N VAL A 77 20.95 -1.14 3.38
CA VAL A 77 19.54 -1.50 3.66
C VAL A 77 19.16 -2.79 2.94
N ASN A 78 19.52 -2.93 1.66
CA ASN A 78 19.20 -4.12 0.87
C ASN A 78 19.93 -5.37 1.34
N ARG A 79 21.22 -5.29 1.70
CA ARG A 79 21.93 -6.43 2.29
C ARG A 79 21.24 -6.95 3.56
N ARG A 80 20.77 -6.05 4.42
CA ARG A 80 20.12 -6.38 5.70
C ARG A 80 18.67 -6.86 5.56
N SER A 81 17.99 -6.44 4.49
CA SER A 81 16.62 -6.86 4.17
C SER A 81 16.56 -8.05 3.19
N ASN A 82 17.68 -8.70 2.90
CA ASN A 82 17.76 -9.78 1.91
C ASN A 82 17.23 -9.38 0.53
N GLY A 83 17.53 -8.14 0.09
CA GLY A 83 17.14 -7.61 -1.19
C GLY A 83 15.68 -7.16 -1.29
N PHE A 84 14.90 -7.26 -0.21
CA PHE A 84 13.45 -6.97 -0.23
C PHE A 84 13.11 -5.68 -0.98
N PHE A 85 13.78 -4.59 -0.67
CA PHE A 85 13.44 -3.28 -1.23
C PHE A 85 13.81 -3.19 -2.72
N ALA A 86 15.00 -3.64 -3.09
CA ALA A 86 15.42 -3.62 -4.49
C ALA A 86 14.57 -4.57 -5.35
N ASP A 87 14.27 -5.76 -4.85
CA ASP A 87 13.51 -6.80 -5.58
C ASP A 87 12.02 -6.45 -5.75
N THR A 88 11.49 -5.50 -4.95
CA THR A 88 10.08 -5.06 -5.01
C THR A 88 9.91 -3.59 -5.44
N LEU A 89 11.00 -2.90 -5.79
CA LEU A 89 10.97 -1.48 -6.11
C LEU A 89 10.05 -1.17 -7.31
N GLU A 90 10.11 -1.95 -8.38
CA GLU A 90 9.27 -1.76 -9.55
C GLU A 90 7.78 -1.88 -9.20
N THR A 91 7.42 -2.82 -8.35
CA THR A 91 6.05 -2.96 -7.82
C THR A 91 5.61 -1.70 -7.08
N MET A 92 6.48 -1.15 -6.23
CA MET A 92 6.20 0.07 -5.47
C MET A 92 6.06 1.29 -6.39
N GLU A 93 6.93 1.44 -7.38
CA GLU A 93 6.91 2.57 -8.32
C GLU A 93 5.68 2.57 -9.23
N GLN A 94 5.15 1.39 -9.54
CA GLN A 94 3.94 1.24 -10.36
C GLN A 94 2.65 1.09 -9.54
N ALA A 95 2.74 1.13 -8.21
CA ALA A 95 1.59 0.97 -7.34
C ALA A 95 0.55 2.08 -7.53
N SER A 96 -0.72 1.75 -7.34
CA SER A 96 -1.85 2.66 -7.49
C SER A 96 -2.30 3.20 -6.14
N MET A 97 -2.56 4.49 -6.04
CA MET A 97 -3.27 5.03 -4.89
C MET A 97 -4.76 4.73 -4.98
N ARG A 98 -5.35 4.35 -3.85
CA ARG A 98 -6.80 4.23 -3.76
C ARG A 98 -7.47 5.58 -4.06
N PRO A 99 -8.58 5.59 -4.79
CA PRO A 99 -9.35 6.81 -5.01
C PRO A 99 -9.79 7.46 -3.68
N ARG A 100 -9.82 8.81 -3.65
CA ARG A 100 -10.10 9.58 -2.44
C ARG A 100 -11.44 10.32 -2.49
N TYR A 101 -12.41 9.83 -3.27
CA TYR A 101 -13.74 10.42 -3.29
C TYR A 101 -14.63 9.87 -2.18
N ASN A 102 -15.59 10.66 -1.74
CA ASN A 102 -16.61 10.22 -0.79
C ASN A 102 -17.45 9.11 -1.41
N GLY A 103 -17.55 7.95 -0.73
CA GLY A 103 -18.21 6.75 -1.24
C GLY A 103 -17.27 5.64 -1.71
N TYR A 104 -15.96 5.91 -1.87
CA TYR A 104 -15.01 4.87 -2.30
C TYR A 104 -14.92 3.70 -1.32
N MET A 105 -14.92 3.95 -0.01
CA MET A 105 -14.86 2.89 0.99
C MET A 105 -16.06 1.96 0.90
N GLN A 106 -17.28 2.51 0.71
CA GLN A 106 -18.48 1.71 0.49
C GLN A 106 -18.39 0.86 -0.79
N LEU A 107 -17.84 1.42 -1.86
CA LEU A 107 -17.59 0.66 -3.08
C LEU A 107 -16.62 -0.50 -2.83
N GLN A 108 -15.50 -0.25 -2.14
CA GLN A 108 -14.50 -1.26 -1.84
C GLN A 108 -15.10 -2.42 -1.04
N ASP A 109 -15.84 -2.12 0.02
CA ASP A 109 -16.38 -3.14 0.92
C ASP A 109 -17.47 -3.96 0.23
N ASN A 110 -18.45 -3.30 -0.41
CA ASN A 110 -19.53 -3.99 -1.10
C ASN A 110 -19.05 -4.71 -2.37
N GLY A 111 -18.15 -4.09 -3.14
CA GLY A 111 -17.57 -4.67 -4.35
C GLY A 111 -16.71 -5.90 -4.04
N GLY A 112 -15.97 -5.87 -2.92
CA GLY A 112 -15.22 -7.01 -2.43
C GLY A 112 -16.09 -8.25 -2.19
N THR A 113 -17.28 -8.06 -1.61
CA THR A 113 -18.25 -9.15 -1.40
C THR A 113 -18.74 -9.73 -2.74
N VAL A 114 -19.13 -8.88 -3.68
CA VAL A 114 -19.59 -9.32 -5.02
C VAL A 114 -18.51 -10.09 -5.76
N LEU A 115 -17.27 -9.58 -5.72
CA LEU A 115 -16.12 -10.26 -6.36
C LEU A 115 -15.83 -11.61 -5.70
N ARG A 116 -15.87 -11.68 -4.38
CA ARG A 116 -15.65 -12.93 -3.63
C ARG A 116 -16.70 -13.99 -4.00
N GLU A 117 -17.97 -13.64 -4.07
CA GLU A 117 -19.05 -14.55 -4.50
C GLU A 117 -18.74 -15.16 -5.87
N TYR A 118 -18.31 -14.33 -6.82
CA TYR A 118 -17.90 -14.80 -8.15
C TYR A 118 -16.69 -15.75 -8.10
N LEU A 119 -15.65 -15.37 -7.36
CA LEU A 119 -14.44 -16.20 -7.25
C LEU A 119 -14.69 -17.55 -6.60
N MET A 120 -15.65 -17.64 -5.69
CA MET A 120 -16.04 -18.89 -5.03
C MET A 120 -16.88 -19.81 -5.94
N THR A 121 -17.65 -19.25 -6.86
CA THR A 121 -18.60 -20.02 -7.66
C THR A 121 -18.22 -20.15 -9.13
N GLY A 122 -17.46 -19.22 -9.67
CA GLY A 122 -17.13 -19.10 -11.10
C GLY A 122 -18.34 -18.83 -11.98
N ARG A 123 -19.50 -18.48 -11.42
CA ARG A 123 -20.77 -18.34 -12.15
C ARG A 123 -21.15 -16.88 -12.35
N ASP A 124 -21.83 -16.62 -13.47
CA ASP A 124 -22.44 -15.33 -13.80
C ASP A 124 -21.44 -14.15 -13.79
N LEU A 125 -20.44 -14.21 -14.65
CA LEU A 125 -19.49 -13.11 -14.85
C LEU A 125 -20.20 -11.80 -15.25
N THR A 126 -21.18 -11.88 -16.17
CA THR A 126 -21.90 -10.71 -16.68
C THR A 126 -22.66 -10.01 -15.55
N GLY A 127 -23.50 -10.74 -14.81
CA GLY A 127 -24.23 -10.16 -13.67
C GLY A 127 -23.30 -9.64 -12.56
N THR A 128 -22.16 -10.29 -12.34
CA THR A 128 -21.14 -9.78 -11.42
C THR A 128 -20.61 -8.41 -11.86
N LEU A 129 -20.27 -8.24 -13.13
CA LEU A 129 -19.80 -6.97 -13.69
C LEU A 129 -20.87 -5.87 -13.64
N GLU A 130 -22.12 -6.21 -13.91
CA GLU A 130 -23.27 -5.29 -13.81
C GLU A 130 -23.49 -4.82 -12.37
N ARG A 131 -23.42 -5.73 -11.40
CA ARG A 131 -23.49 -5.40 -9.96
C ARG A 131 -22.34 -4.47 -9.54
N LEU A 132 -21.11 -4.74 -9.97
CA LEU A 132 -19.95 -3.90 -9.67
C LEU A 132 -20.10 -2.50 -10.31
N ASN A 133 -20.57 -2.41 -11.55
CA ASN A 133 -20.87 -1.14 -12.20
C ASN A 133 -21.96 -0.35 -11.48
N THR A 134 -23.01 -1.01 -11.02
CA THR A 134 -24.09 -0.38 -10.25
C THR A 134 -23.53 0.18 -8.92
N LEU A 135 -22.73 -0.60 -8.21
CA LEU A 135 -22.06 -0.14 -6.98
C LEU A 135 -21.14 1.05 -7.24
N TYR A 136 -20.37 1.03 -8.33
CA TYR A 136 -19.51 2.14 -8.73
C TYR A 136 -20.32 3.42 -9.00
N ARG A 137 -21.36 3.35 -9.83
CA ARG A 137 -22.23 4.50 -10.12
C ARG A 137 -22.85 5.07 -8.84
N LYS A 138 -23.41 4.19 -7.99
CA LYS A 138 -23.97 4.60 -6.69
C LYS A 138 -22.95 5.29 -5.79
N SER A 139 -21.73 4.76 -5.71
CA SER A 139 -20.63 5.34 -4.91
C SER A 139 -20.20 6.73 -5.38
N ARG A 140 -20.39 7.02 -6.67
CA ARG A 140 -20.08 8.31 -7.31
C ARG A 140 -21.26 9.29 -7.31
N GLY A 141 -22.44 8.88 -6.81
CA GLY A 141 -23.67 9.68 -6.92
C GLY A 141 -24.17 9.85 -8.37
N LEU A 142 -23.71 8.97 -9.29
CA LEU A 142 -24.16 8.98 -10.66
C LEU A 142 -25.51 8.25 -10.72
N GLN A 143 -26.59 9.00 -10.98
CA GLN A 143 -27.89 8.40 -11.26
C GLN A 143 -27.80 7.63 -12.58
N GLY A 144 -28.43 6.44 -12.60
CA GLY A 144 -28.53 5.59 -13.77
C GLY A 144 -29.48 6.15 -14.82
#